data_042f79a8bd47cc26e3fa96d215aa42fa
#
_entry.id   042f79a8bd47cc26e3fa96d215aa42fa
#
_cell.length_a   1.000
_cell.length_b   1.000
_cell.length_c   1.000
_cell.angle_alpha   90.00
_cell.angle_beta   90.00
_cell.angle_gamma   90.00
#
_symmetry.space_group_name_H-M   'P 1'
#
loop_
_entity.id
_entity.type
_entity.pdbx_description
1 polymer ?
#
loop_
_entity_poly.entity_id
_entity_poly.type
_entity_poly.pdbx_seq_one_letter_code
_entity_poly.pdbx_strand_id
1 'polypeptide(L)'
;RNHGFLLTAKGWILSPAYDMNPTLSEFQSLLISATSNKAGLSILLDACEDYMLNRNTAEKIISEVIEVVKGWCELASRLGISKREMDMFAGVLDGRVRESIEGYKTIKRHK
;
A
#
# COMPACT_ATOMS: atom_id res chain seq x y z
N ARG A 1 7.49 -10.48 -0.33
CA ARG A 1 7.86 -11.49 -1.34
C ARG A 1 8.21 -10.88 -2.68
N ASN A 2 7.49 -9.91 -3.15
CA ASN A 2 7.61 -9.35 -4.51
C ASN A 2 8.50 -8.10 -4.55
N HIS A 3 9.69 -8.22 -3.99
CA HIS A 3 10.74 -7.21 -4.04
C HIS A 3 12.11 -7.88 -4.16
N GLY A 4 13.09 -7.14 -4.63
CA GLY A 4 14.47 -7.60 -4.77
C GLY A 4 15.43 -6.42 -4.78
N PHE A 5 16.70 -6.74 -4.93
CA PHE A 5 17.77 -5.75 -4.98
C PHE A 5 18.60 -5.93 -6.24
N LEU A 6 19.09 -4.83 -6.77
CA LEU A 6 19.98 -4.77 -7.92
C LEU A 6 21.34 -4.26 -7.46
N LEU A 7 22.40 -4.95 -7.88
CA LEU A 7 23.76 -4.47 -7.67
C LEU A 7 24.11 -3.47 -8.78
N THR A 8 24.49 -2.27 -8.38
CA THR A 8 24.96 -1.21 -9.28
C THR A 8 26.40 -0.83 -8.97
N ALA A 9 27.01 0.00 -9.79
CA ALA A 9 28.33 0.54 -9.53
C ALA A 9 28.44 1.36 -8.20
N LYS A 10 27.28 1.81 -7.68
CA LYS A 10 27.19 2.57 -6.41
C LYS A 10 26.74 1.70 -5.22
N GLY A 11 26.59 0.39 -5.42
CA GLY A 11 26.13 -0.53 -4.38
C GLY A 11 24.73 -1.11 -4.67
N TRP A 12 24.13 -1.71 -3.67
CA TRP A 12 22.81 -2.31 -3.75
C TRP A 12 21.71 -1.27 -3.70
N ILE A 13 20.75 -1.39 -4.61
CA ILE A 13 19.54 -0.57 -4.62
C ILE A 13 18.31 -1.48 -4.65
N LEU A 14 17.17 -0.97 -4.16
CA LEU A 14 15.90 -1.67 -4.29
C LEU A 14 15.52 -1.78 -5.77
N SER A 15 15.08 -2.96 -6.21
CA SER A 15 14.58 -3.14 -7.58
C SER A 15 13.27 -2.38 -7.81
N PRO A 16 12.90 -2.11 -9.08
CA PRO A 16 11.52 -1.72 -9.38
C PRO A 16 10.53 -2.73 -8.79
N ALA A 17 9.34 -2.25 -8.39
CA ALA A 17 8.27 -3.10 -7.91
C ALA A 17 7.80 -4.06 -9.03
N TYR A 18 7.48 -5.30 -8.66
CA TYR A 18 6.96 -6.30 -9.58
C TYR A 18 5.90 -7.15 -8.89
N ASP A 19 5.03 -7.77 -9.66
CA ASP A 19 3.95 -8.65 -9.19
C ASP A 19 3.06 -7.99 -8.11
N MET A 20 2.73 -6.72 -8.34
CA MET A 20 1.94 -5.89 -7.43
C MET A 20 0.45 -6.14 -7.65
N ASN A 21 -0.02 -7.34 -7.31
CA ASN A 21 -1.41 -7.74 -7.50
C ASN A 21 -2.26 -7.44 -6.26
N PRO A 22 -3.51 -6.96 -6.42
CA PRO A 22 -4.45 -6.88 -5.32
C PRO A 22 -4.78 -8.28 -4.79
N THR A 23 -4.95 -8.41 -3.47
CA THR A 23 -5.30 -9.67 -2.82
C THR A 23 -6.51 -9.49 -1.90
N LEU A 24 -7.30 -10.55 -1.77
CA LEU A 24 -8.42 -10.60 -0.82
C LEU A 24 -7.93 -10.83 0.64
N SER A 25 -6.67 -11.21 0.84
CA SER A 25 -6.10 -11.43 2.18
C SER A 25 -5.91 -10.11 2.93
N GLU A 26 -6.23 -10.12 4.21
CA GLU A 26 -5.93 -9.02 5.14
C GLU A 26 -4.47 -9.05 5.64
N PHE A 27 -3.76 -10.13 5.39
CA PHE A 27 -2.42 -10.35 5.88
C PHE A 27 -1.44 -10.49 4.72
N GLN A 28 -0.26 -9.94 4.90
CA GLN A 28 0.87 -10.10 3.99
C GLN A 28 1.67 -11.37 4.33
N SER A 29 2.43 -11.87 3.38
CA SER A 29 3.32 -13.02 3.62
C SER A 29 4.52 -12.66 4.50
N LEU A 30 4.95 -11.41 4.47
CA LEU A 30 6.04 -10.87 5.27
C LEU A 30 5.48 -9.94 6.34
N LEU A 31 6.22 -9.80 7.43
CA LEU A 31 5.94 -8.78 8.43
C LEU A 31 6.09 -7.38 7.83
N ILE A 32 5.17 -6.48 8.16
CA ILE A 32 5.24 -5.05 7.81
C ILE A 32 5.67 -4.18 9.00
N SER A 33 5.67 -4.75 10.18
CA SER A 33 6.30 -4.21 11.39
C SER A 33 7.01 -5.36 12.12
N ALA A 34 7.73 -5.07 13.18
CA ALA A 34 8.42 -6.09 13.98
C ALA A 34 7.49 -7.22 14.47
N THR A 35 6.18 -6.98 14.58
CA THR A 35 5.23 -7.90 15.20
C THR A 35 3.97 -8.19 14.37
N SER A 36 3.79 -7.57 13.22
CA SER A 36 2.55 -7.68 12.46
C SER A 36 2.78 -7.81 10.95
N ASN A 37 2.03 -8.71 10.34
CA ASN A 37 1.90 -8.84 8.89
C ASN A 37 0.51 -8.41 8.40
N LYS A 38 -0.31 -7.80 9.26
CA LYS A 38 -1.62 -7.28 8.87
C LYS A 38 -1.45 -6.06 7.97
N ALA A 39 -2.11 -6.07 6.82
CA ALA A 39 -2.11 -4.94 5.89
C ALA A 39 -2.91 -3.77 6.49
N GLY A 40 -2.23 -2.70 6.87
CA GLY A 40 -2.87 -1.52 7.46
C GLY A 40 -1.94 -0.31 7.42
N LEU A 41 -2.48 0.84 6.98
CA LEU A 41 -1.70 2.07 6.84
C LEU A 41 -1.21 2.62 8.19
N SER A 42 -1.98 2.45 9.26
CA SER A 42 -1.56 2.84 10.61
C SER A 42 -0.36 2.02 11.10
N ILE A 43 -0.39 0.71 10.88
CA ILE A 43 0.71 -0.20 11.27
C ILE A 43 1.96 0.14 10.48
N LEU A 44 1.81 0.39 9.16
CA LEU A 44 2.91 0.79 8.30
C LEU A 44 3.51 2.14 8.72
N LEU A 45 2.67 3.10 9.08
CA LEU A 45 3.13 4.41 9.54
C LEU A 45 3.87 4.32 10.88
N ASP A 46 3.38 3.52 11.81
CA ASP A 46 4.02 3.33 13.11
C ASP A 46 5.37 2.60 13.00
N ALA A 47 5.53 1.78 11.96
CA ALA A 47 6.79 1.09 11.63
C ALA A 47 7.72 1.88 10.69
N CYS A 48 7.45 3.15 10.41
CA CYS A 48 8.19 3.91 9.37
C CYS A 48 9.70 4.02 9.65
N GLU A 49 10.12 4.04 10.91
CA GLU A 49 11.53 4.09 11.29
C GLU A 49 12.28 2.79 10.92
N ASP A 50 11.61 1.63 10.96
CA ASP A 50 12.16 0.36 10.50
C ASP A 50 12.49 0.39 9.00
N TYR A 51 11.82 1.28 8.24
CA TYR A 51 12.06 1.54 6.83
C TYR A 51 12.97 2.75 6.58
N MET A 52 13.68 3.22 7.60
CA MET A 52 14.56 4.40 7.53
C MET A 52 13.85 5.68 7.07
N LEU A 53 12.58 5.82 7.39
CA LEU A 53 11.75 6.98 7.08
C LEU A 53 11.36 7.72 8.36
N ASN A 54 11.41 9.04 8.33
CA ASN A 54 10.73 9.82 9.36
C ASN A 54 9.22 9.87 9.09
N ARG A 55 8.43 10.14 10.11
CA ARG A 55 6.98 10.12 10.05
C ARG A 55 6.40 11.04 8.99
N ASN A 56 6.93 12.26 8.84
CA ASN A 56 6.43 13.21 7.85
C ASN A 56 6.62 12.70 6.41
N THR A 57 7.77 12.10 6.13
CA THR A 57 8.06 11.50 4.82
C THR A 57 7.14 10.30 4.56
N ALA A 58 6.95 9.44 5.57
CA ALA A 58 6.04 8.30 5.46
C ALA A 58 4.59 8.74 5.21
N GLU A 59 4.11 9.76 5.92
CA GLU A 59 2.77 10.33 5.71
C GLU A 59 2.58 10.89 4.30
N LYS A 60 3.61 11.55 3.76
CA LYS A 60 3.58 12.05 2.38
C LYS A 60 3.46 10.91 1.37
N ILE A 61 4.30 9.88 1.51
CA ILE A 61 4.28 8.70 0.62
C ILE A 61 2.92 8.01 0.69
N ILE A 62 2.38 7.76 1.88
CA ILE A 62 1.06 7.16 2.07
C ILE A 62 -0.02 8.00 1.37
N SER A 63 0.02 9.31 1.51
CA SER A 63 -0.96 10.20 0.89
C SER A 63 -0.89 10.16 -0.64
N GLU A 64 0.30 10.15 -1.22
CA GLU A 64 0.51 10.02 -2.66
C GLU A 64 -0.04 8.70 -3.20
N VAL A 65 0.24 7.58 -2.52
CA VAL A 65 -0.29 6.25 -2.90
C VAL A 65 -1.82 6.21 -2.81
N ILE A 66 -2.41 6.76 -1.76
CA ILE A 66 -3.86 6.84 -1.58
C ILE A 66 -4.52 7.58 -2.76
N GLU A 67 -3.97 8.73 -3.16
CA GLU A 67 -4.54 9.51 -4.27
C GLU A 67 -4.49 8.74 -5.59
N VAL A 68 -3.43 8.00 -5.86
CA VAL A 68 -3.34 7.15 -7.05
C VAL A 68 -4.33 6.00 -7.00
N VAL A 69 -4.43 5.30 -5.86
CA VAL A 69 -5.33 4.14 -5.71
C VAL A 69 -6.80 4.54 -5.82
N LYS A 70 -7.21 5.71 -5.38
CA LYS A 70 -8.60 6.19 -5.55
C LYS A 70 -9.06 6.22 -7.01
N GLY A 71 -8.15 6.38 -7.96
CA GLY A 71 -8.43 6.43 -9.39
C GLY A 71 -8.53 5.06 -10.08
N TRP A 72 -8.46 3.95 -9.33
CA TRP A 72 -8.35 2.61 -9.90
C TRP A 72 -9.52 2.24 -10.86
N CYS A 73 -10.74 2.62 -10.51
CA CYS A 73 -11.94 2.32 -11.32
C CYS A 73 -11.87 2.95 -12.72
N GLU A 74 -11.48 4.21 -12.78
CA GLU A 74 -11.34 4.92 -14.05
C GLU A 74 -10.24 4.30 -14.90
N LEU A 75 -9.10 3.99 -14.29
CA LEU A 75 -7.99 3.35 -14.97
C LEU A 75 -8.38 1.95 -15.49
N ALA A 76 -9.01 1.13 -14.66
CA ALA A 76 -9.48 -0.20 -15.03
C ALA A 76 -10.45 -0.15 -16.21
N SER A 77 -11.40 0.77 -16.19
CA SER A 77 -12.35 0.99 -17.28
C SER A 77 -11.65 1.38 -18.58
N ARG A 78 -10.69 2.31 -18.54
CA ARG A 78 -9.89 2.71 -19.72
C ARG A 78 -9.07 1.55 -20.30
N LEU A 79 -8.60 0.64 -19.44
CA LEU A 79 -7.84 -0.55 -19.86
C LEU A 79 -8.73 -1.68 -20.37
N GLY A 80 -10.07 -1.48 -20.41
CA GLY A 80 -11.02 -2.46 -20.92
C GLY A 80 -11.34 -3.60 -19.94
N ILE A 81 -11.05 -3.43 -18.65
CA ILE A 81 -11.43 -4.40 -17.62
C ILE A 81 -12.95 -4.36 -17.47
N SER A 82 -13.59 -5.54 -17.52
CA SER A 82 -15.03 -5.64 -17.44
C SER A 82 -15.58 -5.20 -16.08
N LYS A 83 -16.81 -4.66 -16.07
CA LYS A 83 -17.48 -4.29 -14.82
C LYS A 83 -17.55 -5.46 -13.84
N ARG A 84 -17.79 -6.67 -14.32
CA ARG A 84 -17.84 -7.87 -13.49
C ARG A 84 -16.53 -8.12 -12.75
N GLU A 85 -15.41 -7.98 -13.44
CA GLU A 85 -14.08 -8.13 -12.83
C GLU A 85 -13.80 -6.99 -11.85
N MET A 86 -14.15 -5.74 -12.20
CA MET A 86 -14.01 -4.61 -11.28
C MET A 86 -14.83 -4.81 -10.01
N ASP A 87 -16.08 -5.31 -10.12
CA ASP A 87 -16.95 -5.58 -8.96
C ASP A 87 -16.35 -6.65 -8.03
N MET A 88 -15.57 -7.61 -8.54
CA MET A 88 -14.86 -8.61 -7.72
C MET A 88 -13.80 -7.99 -6.81
N PHE A 89 -13.15 -6.91 -7.24
CA PHE A 89 -12.08 -6.24 -6.50
C PHE A 89 -12.55 -4.99 -5.75
N ALA A 90 -13.76 -4.52 -6.01
CA ALA A 90 -14.31 -3.33 -5.36
C ALA A 90 -14.33 -3.45 -3.83
N GLY A 91 -14.66 -4.62 -3.30
CA GLY A 91 -14.62 -4.89 -1.86
C GLY A 91 -13.24 -4.71 -1.24
N VAL A 92 -12.18 -5.02 -1.99
CA VAL A 92 -10.79 -4.84 -1.55
C VAL A 92 -10.32 -3.42 -1.77
N LEU A 93 -10.45 -2.92 -3.01
CA LEU A 93 -9.87 -1.63 -3.40
C LEU A 93 -10.68 -0.44 -2.86
N ASP A 94 -11.99 -0.57 -2.71
CA ASP A 94 -12.84 0.50 -2.15
C ASP A 94 -13.13 0.28 -0.66
N GLY A 95 -13.42 -0.96 -0.24
CA GLY A 95 -13.79 -1.28 1.13
C GLY A 95 -12.61 -1.20 2.08
N ARG A 96 -11.63 -2.10 1.93
CA ARG A 96 -10.47 -2.18 2.83
C ARG A 96 -9.56 -0.97 2.76
N VAL A 97 -9.37 -0.42 1.56
CA VAL A 97 -8.60 0.81 1.39
C VAL A 97 -9.30 1.97 2.11
N ARG A 98 -10.62 2.08 2.00
CA ARG A 98 -11.40 3.10 2.72
C ARG A 98 -11.27 2.95 4.22
N GLU A 99 -11.45 1.75 4.77
CA GLU A 99 -11.27 1.47 6.21
C GLU A 99 -9.86 1.83 6.68
N SER A 100 -8.83 1.46 5.92
CA SER A 100 -7.44 1.81 6.22
C SER A 100 -7.20 3.33 6.20
N ILE A 101 -7.80 4.04 5.25
CA ILE A 101 -7.71 5.50 5.14
C ILE A 101 -8.42 6.18 6.31
N GLU A 102 -9.60 5.72 6.69
CA GLU A 102 -10.37 6.27 7.82
C GLU A 102 -9.64 6.07 9.14
N GLY A 103 -9.12 4.87 9.39
CA GLY A 103 -8.27 4.58 10.56
C GLY A 103 -7.03 5.47 10.62
N TYR A 104 -6.35 5.65 9.49
CA TYR A 104 -5.21 6.54 9.37
C TYR A 104 -5.54 8.01 9.68
N LYS A 105 -6.66 8.53 9.14
CA LYS A 105 -7.12 9.91 9.39
C LYS A 105 -7.50 10.14 10.85
N THR A 106 -8.06 9.14 11.51
CA THR A 106 -8.44 9.23 12.93
C THR A 106 -7.20 9.38 13.81
N ILE A 107 -6.16 8.59 13.56
CA ILE A 107 -4.88 8.69 14.30
C ILE A 107 -4.24 10.08 14.11
N LYS A 108 -4.32 10.64 12.90
CA LYS A 108 -3.75 11.97 12.59
C LYS A 108 -4.46 13.11 13.32
N ARG A 109 -5.76 12.95 13.66
CA ARG A 109 -6.56 13.97 14.39
C ARG A 109 -6.30 13.96 15.90
N HIS A 110 -5.79 12.88 16.46
CA HIS A 110 -5.54 12.71 17.89
C HIS A 110 -4.10 12.98 18.33
N LYS A 111 -3.27 13.41 17.41
CA LYS A 111 -1.88 13.86 17.67
C LYS A 111 -1.71 15.34 17.30
#